data_1473596e471a149b248c1623c6ae10d6
#
_entry.id   1473596e471a149b248c1623c6ae10d6
#
_cell.length_a   1.000
_cell.length_b   1.000
_cell.length_c   1.000
_cell.angle_alpha   90.00
_cell.angle_beta   90.00
_cell.angle_gamma   90.00
#
_symmetry.space_group_name_H-M   'P 1'
#
loop_
_entity.id
_entity.type
_entity.pdbx_description
1 polymer ?
#
loop_
_entity_poly.entity_id
_entity_poly.type
_entity_poly.pdbx_seq_one_letter_code
_entity_poly.pdbx_strand_id
1 'polypeptide(L)'
;MSKIRSFSFLFILFSTACFARPTSYTELLDYVQEAPDQGDTNTCLFVASTGAMELIANKENGIKNPKPFGAFDLSESFVINAPDTETKSFIETPVLRFNNGFGIHIKNWPYEAWRGSEANTSVWVRHPNYQNLPKVILPEIETIKLFQFGNRWSTYVLNEEHVEQIKEALWKYKSPVIINYNDEDYWHIILIIGYDDNIPGECYDTDPKECEGSIGSFYVRDSFGVKVELRDYDWFKVKGNTAAVVKAKNNSLKE
;
A
#
# COMPACT_ATOMS: atom_id res chain seq x y z
N MET A 1 -68.19 29.42 -5.62
CA MET A 1 -67.80 28.01 -5.39
C MET A 1 -66.34 27.85 -5.86
N SER A 2 -65.43 27.91 -4.88
CA SER A 2 -63.97 27.82 -5.11
C SER A 2 -63.53 26.40 -4.92
N LYS A 3 -62.94 25.76 -5.97
CA LYS A 3 -62.41 24.39 -5.88
C LYS A 3 -60.97 24.48 -5.38
N ILE A 4 -60.74 24.06 -4.14
CA ILE A 4 -59.40 23.84 -3.55
C ILE A 4 -58.86 22.52 -4.14
N ARG A 5 -57.80 22.62 -4.92
CA ARG A 5 -57.02 21.43 -5.38
C ARG A 5 -55.99 21.11 -4.31
N SER A 6 -56.21 20.00 -3.61
CA SER A 6 -55.18 19.40 -2.72
C SER A 6 -54.05 18.86 -3.55
N PHE A 7 -52.85 19.42 -3.38
CA PHE A 7 -51.60 18.87 -3.88
C PHE A 7 -51.02 17.95 -2.82
N SER A 8 -51.13 16.63 -3.03
CA SER A 8 -50.41 15.66 -2.19
C SER A 8 -48.95 15.64 -2.60
N PHE A 9 -48.10 16.16 -1.74
CA PHE A 9 -46.65 16.00 -1.87
C PHE A 9 -46.23 14.60 -1.40
N LEU A 10 -45.86 13.73 -2.34
CA LEU A 10 -45.29 12.43 -2.06
C LEU A 10 -43.82 12.63 -1.67
N PHE A 11 -43.50 12.60 -0.38
CA PHE A 11 -42.13 12.59 0.12
C PHE A 11 -41.54 11.19 -0.14
N ILE A 12 -40.74 11.04 -1.19
CA ILE A 12 -39.92 9.85 -1.38
C ILE A 12 -38.70 9.99 -0.46
N LEU A 13 -38.76 9.33 0.69
CA LEU A 13 -37.62 9.13 1.58
C LEU A 13 -36.66 8.18 0.87
N PHE A 14 -35.64 8.75 0.19
CA PHE A 14 -34.45 7.98 -0.17
C PHE A 14 -33.74 7.64 1.15
N SER A 15 -33.95 6.45 1.68
CA SER A 15 -33.07 5.89 2.68
C SER A 15 -31.74 5.61 1.96
N THR A 16 -30.75 6.48 2.15
CA THR A 16 -29.36 6.15 1.86
C THR A 16 -29.00 5.03 2.82
N ALA A 17 -29.07 3.79 2.34
CA ALA A 17 -28.51 2.66 3.05
C ALA A 17 -27.01 2.94 3.18
N CYS A 18 -26.58 3.41 4.34
CA CYS A 18 -25.18 3.50 4.70
C CYS A 18 -24.73 2.04 4.84
N PHE A 19 -24.14 1.47 3.78
CA PHE A 19 -23.56 0.13 3.87
C PHE A 19 -22.39 0.24 4.85
N ALA A 20 -22.56 -0.33 6.03
CA ALA A 20 -21.48 -0.43 6.99
C ALA A 20 -20.32 -1.21 6.35
N ARG A 21 -19.11 -0.75 6.60
CA ARG A 21 -17.89 -1.46 6.21
C ARG A 21 -17.93 -2.89 6.79
N PRO A 22 -17.55 -3.93 6.05
CA PRO A 22 -17.45 -5.28 6.59
C PRO A 22 -16.37 -5.36 7.67
N THR A 23 -16.47 -6.35 8.54
CA THR A 23 -15.47 -6.61 9.60
C THR A 23 -14.16 -7.17 9.06
N SER A 24 -14.12 -7.58 7.79
CA SER A 24 -12.87 -8.02 7.14
C SER A 24 -12.84 -7.64 5.65
N TYR A 25 -11.64 -7.42 5.13
CA TYR A 25 -11.38 -7.22 3.71
C TYR A 25 -10.05 -7.89 3.33
N THR A 26 -10.11 -8.94 2.56
CA THR A 26 -8.97 -9.81 2.21
C THR A 26 -8.79 -10.02 0.71
N GLU A 27 -9.60 -9.34 -0.14
CA GLU A 27 -9.59 -9.53 -1.59
C GLU A 27 -8.20 -9.31 -2.22
N LEU A 28 -7.41 -8.37 -1.69
CA LEU A 28 -6.10 -8.03 -2.25
C LEU A 28 -5.05 -9.12 -2.01
N LEU A 29 -5.27 -10.01 -1.04
CA LEU A 29 -4.35 -11.12 -0.75
C LEU A 29 -4.18 -12.07 -1.95
N ASP A 30 -5.20 -12.17 -2.79
CA ASP A 30 -5.14 -12.99 -4.01
C ASP A 30 -4.14 -12.43 -5.04
N TYR A 31 -3.80 -11.15 -4.98
CA TYR A 31 -3.01 -10.44 -6.00
C TYR A 31 -1.62 -10.04 -5.53
N VAL A 32 -1.32 -10.25 -4.24
CA VAL A 32 -0.03 -9.85 -3.68
C VAL A 32 1.06 -10.85 -4.04
N GLN A 33 2.24 -10.33 -4.33
CA GLN A 33 3.47 -11.07 -4.57
C GLN A 33 4.37 -11.03 -3.34
N GLU A 34 5.21 -12.04 -3.18
CA GLU A 34 6.24 -12.07 -2.13
C GLU A 34 7.16 -10.86 -2.27
N ALA A 35 7.49 -10.24 -1.14
CA ALA A 35 8.42 -9.13 -1.11
C ALA A 35 9.87 -9.65 -1.19
N PRO A 36 10.80 -8.91 -1.80
CA PRO A 36 12.20 -9.20 -1.62
C PRO A 36 12.62 -8.88 -0.18
N ASP A 37 13.67 -9.56 0.27
CA ASP A 37 14.33 -9.22 1.51
C ASP A 37 15.28 -8.03 1.25
N GLN A 38 14.98 -6.87 1.85
CA GLN A 38 15.79 -5.66 1.66
C GLN A 38 17.13 -5.72 2.40
N GLY A 39 17.32 -6.63 3.36
CA GLY A 39 18.48 -6.61 4.24
C GLY A 39 18.67 -5.23 4.89
N ASP A 40 19.93 -4.76 4.93
CA ASP A 40 20.30 -3.48 5.53
C ASP A 40 20.30 -2.28 4.56
N THR A 41 19.58 -2.37 3.41
CA THR A 41 19.69 -1.35 2.34
C THR A 41 18.84 -0.09 2.52
N ASN A 42 17.99 0.01 3.52
CA ASN A 42 17.06 1.13 3.73
C ASN A 42 16.17 1.42 2.51
N THR A 43 15.73 0.38 1.80
CA THR A 43 14.93 0.48 0.58
C THR A 43 13.45 0.16 0.77
N CYS A 44 12.97 0.07 2.02
CA CYS A 44 11.58 -0.27 2.36
C CYS A 44 10.53 0.54 1.56
N LEU A 45 10.76 1.83 1.38
CA LEU A 45 9.89 2.70 0.59
C LEU A 45 9.75 2.23 -0.86
N PHE A 46 10.85 1.81 -1.48
CA PHE A 46 10.85 1.36 -2.88
C PHE A 46 10.25 -0.05 -3.00
N VAL A 47 10.51 -0.92 -2.02
CA VAL A 47 9.90 -2.26 -1.94
C VAL A 47 8.38 -2.14 -1.77
N ALA A 48 7.90 -1.26 -0.88
CA ALA A 48 6.48 -1.00 -0.71
C ALA A 48 5.85 -0.38 -1.98
N SER A 49 6.55 0.57 -2.62
CA SER A 49 6.10 1.20 -3.87
C SER A 49 5.98 0.20 -5.02
N THR A 50 6.98 -0.68 -5.18
CA THR A 50 6.98 -1.74 -6.19
C THR A 50 5.84 -2.72 -5.92
N GLY A 51 5.70 -3.19 -4.67
CA GLY A 51 4.62 -4.10 -4.28
C GLY A 51 3.22 -3.54 -4.49
N ALA A 52 3.03 -2.24 -4.26
CA ALA A 52 1.75 -1.59 -4.56
C ALA A 52 1.44 -1.63 -6.07
N MET A 53 2.45 -1.36 -6.91
CA MET A 53 2.28 -1.38 -8.36
C MET A 53 2.03 -2.79 -8.89
N GLU A 54 2.79 -3.79 -8.41
CA GLU A 54 2.61 -5.21 -8.73
C GLU A 54 1.20 -5.70 -8.40
N LEU A 55 0.73 -5.38 -7.19
CA LEU A 55 -0.60 -5.75 -6.74
C LEU A 55 -1.68 -5.15 -7.63
N ILE A 56 -1.58 -3.86 -7.96
CA ILE A 56 -2.51 -3.16 -8.84
C ILE A 56 -2.48 -3.79 -10.24
N ALA A 57 -1.28 -4.01 -10.80
CA ALA A 57 -1.14 -4.59 -12.13
C ALA A 57 -1.70 -6.02 -12.19
N ASN A 58 -1.42 -6.86 -11.19
CA ASN A 58 -1.98 -8.20 -11.08
C ASN A 58 -3.50 -8.16 -11.00
N LYS A 59 -4.06 -7.28 -10.18
CA LYS A 59 -5.50 -7.13 -10.00
C LYS A 59 -6.19 -6.68 -11.28
N GLU A 60 -5.71 -5.64 -11.94
CA GLU A 60 -6.28 -5.11 -13.20
C GLU A 60 -6.24 -6.15 -14.32
N ASN A 61 -5.29 -7.09 -14.28
CA ASN A 61 -5.16 -8.17 -15.26
C ASN A 61 -5.74 -9.51 -14.77
N GLY A 62 -6.38 -9.55 -13.60
CA GLY A 62 -7.00 -10.76 -13.05
C GLY A 62 -6.02 -11.89 -12.71
N ILE A 63 -4.75 -11.56 -12.45
CA ILE A 63 -3.70 -12.54 -12.13
C ILE A 63 -3.71 -12.82 -10.64
N LYS A 64 -4.43 -13.87 -10.26
CA LYS A 64 -4.48 -14.34 -8.87
C LYS A 64 -3.30 -15.25 -8.53
N ASN A 65 -2.87 -15.18 -7.26
CA ASN A 65 -1.76 -15.96 -6.73
C ASN A 65 -0.51 -15.89 -7.63
N PRO A 66 -0.01 -14.66 -7.90
CA PRO A 66 1.14 -14.48 -8.77
C PRO A 66 2.33 -15.28 -8.23
N LYS A 67 3.06 -15.88 -9.16
CA LYS A 67 4.27 -16.66 -8.82
C LYS A 67 5.50 -15.76 -8.94
N PRO A 68 6.59 -16.09 -8.22
CA PRO A 68 7.88 -15.45 -8.43
C PRO A 68 8.26 -15.46 -9.91
N PHE A 69 8.78 -14.34 -10.37
CA PHE A 69 9.08 -14.07 -11.79
C PHE A 69 7.85 -14.09 -12.71
N GLY A 70 6.68 -13.81 -12.16
CA GLY A 70 5.43 -13.63 -12.92
C GLY A 70 5.46 -12.38 -13.81
N ALA A 71 4.37 -12.15 -14.55
CA ALA A 71 4.30 -11.07 -15.56
C ALA A 71 4.58 -9.67 -15.01
N PHE A 72 4.21 -9.42 -13.75
CA PHE A 72 4.37 -8.13 -13.07
C PHE A 72 5.29 -8.22 -11.85
N ASP A 73 6.28 -9.10 -11.88
CA ASP A 73 7.37 -9.12 -10.90
C ASP A 73 8.38 -8.04 -11.29
N LEU A 74 8.23 -6.88 -10.68
CA LEU A 74 8.92 -5.66 -11.06
C LEU A 74 10.24 -5.49 -10.29
N SER A 75 11.14 -4.71 -10.85
CA SER A 75 12.44 -4.41 -10.25
C SER A 75 12.36 -3.21 -9.31
N GLU A 76 12.68 -3.39 -8.05
CA GLU A 76 12.87 -2.32 -7.07
C GLU A 76 14.04 -1.41 -7.48
N SER A 77 15.09 -1.99 -8.07
CA SER A 77 16.23 -1.23 -8.59
C SER A 77 15.80 -0.24 -9.67
N PHE A 78 14.79 -0.58 -10.47
CA PHE A 78 14.21 0.37 -11.43
C PHE A 78 13.56 1.56 -10.71
N VAL A 79 12.67 1.34 -9.75
CA VAL A 79 11.96 2.44 -9.08
C VAL A 79 12.90 3.30 -8.23
N ILE A 80 13.94 2.72 -7.65
CA ILE A 80 15.00 3.46 -6.94
C ILE A 80 15.65 4.50 -7.88
N ASN A 81 15.91 4.12 -9.13
CA ASN A 81 16.67 4.92 -10.09
C ASN A 81 15.81 5.67 -11.12
N ALA A 82 14.50 5.43 -11.17
CA ALA A 82 13.59 6.12 -12.07
C ALA A 82 13.42 7.60 -11.67
N PRO A 83 13.25 8.51 -12.65
CA PRO A 83 12.98 9.90 -12.36
C PRO A 83 11.58 10.08 -11.77
N ASP A 84 11.41 11.11 -10.95
CA ASP A 84 10.11 11.50 -10.44
C ASP A 84 9.22 12.00 -11.60
N THR A 85 8.00 11.50 -11.67
CA THR A 85 6.98 11.98 -12.62
C THR A 85 6.14 13.09 -12.02
N GLU A 86 5.94 13.03 -10.72
CA GLU A 86 5.18 13.98 -9.92
C GLU A 86 5.77 14.03 -8.51
N THR A 87 5.86 15.21 -7.93
CA THR A 87 6.34 15.40 -6.56
C THR A 87 5.17 15.58 -5.61
N LYS A 88 5.01 14.66 -4.67
CA LYS A 88 4.05 14.68 -3.57
C LYS A 88 4.75 14.48 -2.22
N SER A 89 4.12 13.77 -1.29
CA SER A 89 4.79 13.40 -0.06
C SER A 89 5.91 12.37 -0.30
N PHE A 90 6.77 12.16 0.69
CA PHE A 90 7.90 11.24 0.57
C PHE A 90 7.48 9.78 0.36
N ILE A 91 6.27 9.36 0.80
CA ILE A 91 5.77 8.00 0.53
C ILE A 91 5.03 7.88 -0.80
N GLU A 92 4.53 8.98 -1.35
CA GLU A 92 3.75 8.99 -2.60
C GLU A 92 4.65 9.13 -3.83
N THR A 93 5.65 10.02 -3.76
CA THR A 93 6.52 10.33 -4.90
C THR A 93 7.18 9.10 -5.53
N PRO A 94 7.76 8.14 -4.78
CA PRO A 94 8.41 6.98 -5.38
C PRO A 94 7.45 6.06 -6.13
N VAL A 95 6.24 5.83 -5.62
CA VAL A 95 5.28 4.98 -6.33
C VAL A 95 4.79 5.64 -7.62
N LEU A 96 4.68 6.96 -7.64
CA LEU A 96 4.29 7.72 -8.84
C LEU A 96 5.32 7.67 -9.96
N ARG A 97 6.57 7.25 -9.69
CA ARG A 97 7.58 7.02 -10.75
C ARG A 97 7.12 6.01 -11.80
N PHE A 98 6.22 5.09 -11.43
CA PHE A 98 5.61 4.17 -12.38
C PHE A 98 4.65 4.85 -13.39
N ASN A 99 4.22 6.09 -13.16
CA ASN A 99 3.42 6.87 -14.11
C ASN A 99 4.16 7.28 -15.40
N ASN A 100 5.42 6.85 -15.56
CA ASN A 100 6.06 6.76 -16.86
C ASN A 100 5.40 5.72 -17.79
N GLY A 101 4.41 4.96 -17.29
CA GLY A 101 3.63 3.97 -18.05
C GLY A 101 4.32 2.60 -18.18
N PHE A 102 5.45 2.40 -17.55
CA PHE A 102 6.16 1.13 -17.58
C PHE A 102 6.99 0.86 -16.32
N GLY A 103 7.27 -0.41 -16.09
CA GLY A 103 8.30 -0.90 -15.18
C GLY A 103 9.31 -1.75 -15.92
N ILE A 104 10.33 -2.21 -15.20
CA ILE A 104 11.29 -3.20 -15.68
C ILE A 104 11.06 -4.48 -14.88
N HIS A 105 11.01 -5.61 -15.55
CA HIS A 105 10.87 -6.90 -14.90
C HIS A 105 12.15 -7.25 -14.10
N ILE A 106 12.00 -7.85 -12.92
CA ILE A 106 13.10 -8.18 -12.02
C ILE A 106 14.18 -9.07 -12.70
N LYS A 107 13.81 -9.93 -13.63
CA LYS A 107 14.77 -10.73 -14.42
C LYS A 107 15.73 -9.89 -15.27
N ASN A 108 15.31 -8.69 -15.66
CA ASN A 108 16.10 -7.80 -16.52
C ASN A 108 16.93 -6.80 -15.73
N TRP A 109 16.53 -6.53 -14.50
CA TRP A 109 17.28 -5.70 -13.56
C TRP A 109 17.00 -6.21 -12.13
N PRO A 110 17.74 -7.23 -11.65
CA PRO A 110 17.55 -7.82 -10.34
C PRO A 110 17.73 -6.79 -9.21
N TYR A 111 16.94 -6.96 -8.17
CA TYR A 111 17.16 -6.28 -6.91
C TYR A 111 18.12 -7.11 -6.06
N GLU A 112 19.24 -6.51 -5.68
CA GLU A 112 20.26 -7.13 -4.84
C GLU A 112 20.40 -6.36 -3.55
N ALA A 113 19.77 -6.87 -2.48
CA ALA A 113 19.90 -6.30 -1.16
C ALA A 113 21.32 -6.47 -0.60
N TRP A 114 21.74 -5.46 0.13
CA TRP A 114 22.98 -5.57 0.90
C TRP A 114 22.78 -6.46 2.14
N ARG A 115 23.80 -7.31 2.38
CA ARG A 115 23.86 -8.15 3.57
C ARG A 115 25.27 -8.12 4.15
N GLY A 116 25.39 -7.72 5.42
CA GLY A 116 26.65 -7.73 6.15
C GLY A 116 27.50 -6.45 6.02
N SER A 117 28.80 -6.55 6.33
CA SER A 117 29.72 -5.42 6.47
C SER A 117 30.20 -4.78 5.16
N GLU A 118 29.92 -5.41 4.02
CA GLU A 118 30.29 -4.86 2.72
C GLU A 118 29.09 -4.18 2.08
N ALA A 119 29.18 -2.84 1.98
CA ALA A 119 28.12 -2.04 1.38
C ALA A 119 27.95 -2.42 -0.11
N ASN A 120 26.93 -3.20 -0.41
CA ASN A 120 26.50 -3.37 -1.79
C ASN A 120 25.73 -2.11 -2.21
N THR A 121 26.44 -1.21 -2.89
CA THR A 121 25.84 0.03 -3.42
C THR A 121 25.14 -0.22 -4.76
N SER A 122 25.06 -1.46 -5.24
CA SER A 122 24.55 -1.79 -6.57
C SER A 122 23.09 -1.36 -6.76
N VAL A 123 22.25 -1.44 -5.71
CA VAL A 123 20.85 -0.99 -5.76
C VAL A 123 20.71 0.52 -6.07
N TRP A 124 21.72 1.32 -5.72
CA TRP A 124 21.75 2.77 -5.97
C TRP A 124 22.45 3.12 -7.29
N VAL A 125 23.02 2.14 -7.97
CA VAL A 125 23.72 2.36 -9.24
C VAL A 125 22.74 2.20 -10.39
N ARG A 126 22.60 3.27 -11.17
CA ARG A 126 21.75 3.25 -12.35
C ARG A 126 22.28 2.25 -13.39
N HIS A 127 21.41 1.35 -13.83
CA HIS A 127 21.75 0.45 -14.94
C HIS A 127 22.08 1.27 -16.20
N PRO A 128 23.27 1.15 -16.80
CA PRO A 128 23.74 2.05 -17.87
C PRO A 128 22.82 2.07 -19.09
N ASN A 129 22.13 0.97 -19.36
CA ASN A 129 21.25 0.80 -20.51
C ASN A 129 19.78 0.56 -20.10
N TYR A 130 19.33 1.03 -18.93
CA TYR A 130 18.00 0.72 -18.43
C TYR A 130 16.87 1.14 -19.39
N GLN A 131 17.09 2.19 -20.20
CA GLN A 131 16.12 2.66 -21.18
C GLN A 131 15.85 1.64 -22.31
N ASN A 132 16.83 0.76 -22.58
CA ASN A 132 16.77 -0.27 -23.61
C ASN A 132 16.33 -1.64 -23.08
N LEU A 133 16.11 -1.76 -21.76
CA LEU A 133 15.60 -2.99 -21.17
C LEU A 133 14.14 -3.22 -21.60
N PRO A 134 13.71 -4.49 -21.72
CA PRO A 134 12.32 -4.82 -21.99
C PRO A 134 11.39 -4.20 -20.94
N LYS A 135 10.36 -3.50 -21.41
CA LYS A 135 9.42 -2.78 -20.56
C LYS A 135 8.19 -3.62 -20.27
N VAL A 136 7.74 -3.60 -19.02
CA VAL A 136 6.43 -4.08 -18.60
C VAL A 136 5.46 -2.90 -18.63
N ILE A 137 4.43 -2.96 -19.43
CA ILE A 137 3.42 -1.89 -19.50
C ILE A 137 2.53 -1.97 -18.27
N LEU A 138 2.32 -0.84 -17.63
CA LEU A 138 1.64 -0.73 -16.34
C LEU A 138 0.43 0.21 -16.43
N PRO A 139 -0.61 -0.01 -15.62
CA PRO A 139 -1.70 0.94 -15.50
C PRO A 139 -1.19 2.25 -14.88
N GLU A 140 -1.79 3.36 -15.28
CA GLU A 140 -1.56 4.64 -14.62
C GLU A 140 -2.17 4.62 -13.21
N ILE A 141 -1.46 5.19 -12.26
CA ILE A 141 -1.87 5.20 -10.85
C ILE A 141 -2.01 6.61 -10.31
N GLU A 142 -2.78 6.73 -9.24
CA GLU A 142 -2.87 7.93 -8.41
C GLU A 142 -2.76 7.57 -6.93
N THR A 143 -2.40 8.55 -6.13
CA THR A 143 -2.34 8.42 -4.67
C THR A 143 -3.38 9.32 -4.01
N ILE A 144 -3.97 8.83 -2.92
CA ILE A 144 -4.88 9.57 -2.06
C ILE A 144 -4.29 9.60 -0.67
N LYS A 145 -3.83 10.75 -0.23
CA LYS A 145 -3.33 10.94 1.13
C LYS A 145 -4.47 10.74 2.13
N LEU A 146 -4.26 9.87 3.11
CA LEU A 146 -5.19 9.67 4.22
C LEU A 146 -4.84 10.64 5.34
N PHE A 147 -3.62 10.61 5.81
CA PHE A 147 -3.10 11.51 6.83
C PHE A 147 -1.58 11.67 6.70
N GLN A 148 -1.05 12.72 7.30
CA GLN A 148 0.39 12.96 7.45
C GLN A 148 0.63 13.85 8.66
N PHE A 149 1.42 13.37 9.60
CA PHE A 149 1.81 14.07 10.79
C PHE A 149 3.31 14.37 10.77
N GLY A 150 3.65 15.65 10.75
CA GLY A 150 5.04 16.10 10.71
C GLY A 150 5.81 15.65 9.46
N ASN A 151 7.08 15.36 9.66
CA ASN A 151 7.94 14.79 8.62
C ASN A 151 8.15 13.28 8.85
N ARG A 152 8.91 12.62 7.96
CA ARG A 152 9.18 11.18 8.03
C ARG A 152 9.83 10.70 9.34
N TRP A 153 10.41 11.60 10.11
CA TRP A 153 11.10 11.32 11.37
C TRP A 153 10.23 11.61 12.60
N SER A 154 9.04 12.16 12.39
CA SER A 154 8.17 12.53 13.49
C SER A 154 7.50 11.30 14.08
N THR A 155 7.55 11.18 15.40
CA THR A 155 6.79 10.19 16.15
C THR A 155 5.41 10.76 16.48
N TYR A 156 4.37 10.12 16.08
CA TYR A 156 2.99 10.47 16.39
C TYR A 156 2.25 9.25 16.90
N VAL A 157 1.31 9.49 17.78
CA VAL A 157 0.38 8.47 18.26
C VAL A 157 -0.88 8.58 17.40
N LEU A 158 -1.13 7.58 16.57
CA LEU A 158 -2.41 7.44 15.87
C LEU A 158 -3.49 7.01 16.88
N ASN A 159 -4.73 7.27 16.53
CA ASN A 159 -5.88 6.83 17.31
C ASN A 159 -6.76 5.89 16.49
N GLU A 160 -7.86 5.43 17.09
CA GLU A 160 -8.82 4.55 16.45
C GLU A 160 -9.36 5.12 15.13
N GLU A 161 -9.57 6.43 15.06
CA GLU A 161 -10.07 7.10 13.85
C GLU A 161 -9.13 6.89 12.65
N HIS A 162 -7.81 6.93 12.86
CA HIS A 162 -6.83 6.70 11.80
C HIS A 162 -6.81 5.24 11.33
N VAL A 163 -6.96 4.30 12.27
CA VAL A 163 -7.13 2.86 11.94
C VAL A 163 -8.38 2.68 11.09
N GLU A 164 -9.50 3.28 11.50
CA GLU A 164 -10.75 3.21 10.74
C GLU A 164 -10.61 3.89 9.34
N GLN A 165 -9.90 5.00 9.23
CA GLN A 165 -9.61 5.62 7.93
C GLN A 165 -8.87 4.69 6.98
N ILE A 166 -7.88 3.94 7.49
CA ILE A 166 -7.15 2.94 6.67
C ILE A 166 -8.09 1.82 6.22
N LYS A 167 -8.89 1.26 7.15
CA LYS A 167 -9.84 0.17 6.86
C LYS A 167 -10.90 0.62 5.85
N GLU A 168 -11.46 1.81 6.03
CA GLU A 168 -12.41 2.40 5.09
C GLU A 168 -11.79 2.61 3.70
N ALA A 169 -10.56 3.08 3.65
CA ALA A 169 -9.85 3.29 2.41
C ALA A 169 -9.60 1.99 1.65
N LEU A 170 -9.14 0.94 2.33
CA LEU A 170 -8.99 -0.41 1.76
C LEU A 170 -10.32 -0.93 1.18
N TRP A 171 -11.40 -0.80 1.95
CA TRP A 171 -12.72 -1.24 1.52
C TRP A 171 -13.28 -0.41 0.36
N LYS A 172 -13.19 0.92 0.44
CA LYS A 172 -13.76 1.84 -0.54
C LYS A 172 -13.02 1.79 -1.88
N TYR A 173 -11.69 1.82 -1.84
CA TYR A 173 -10.88 1.91 -3.06
C TYR A 173 -10.45 0.55 -3.58
N LYS A 174 -10.63 -0.53 -2.80
CA LYS A 174 -10.17 -1.88 -3.17
C LYS A 174 -8.69 -1.89 -3.58
N SER A 175 -7.87 -1.14 -2.88
CA SER A 175 -6.49 -0.83 -3.24
C SER A 175 -5.60 -0.74 -2.00
N PRO A 176 -4.30 -1.02 -2.13
CA PRO A 176 -3.38 -1.05 -1.00
C PRO A 176 -3.13 0.34 -0.41
N VAL A 177 -2.71 0.36 0.85
CA VAL A 177 -2.30 1.56 1.57
C VAL A 177 -0.81 1.47 1.90
N ILE A 178 -0.01 2.43 1.44
CA ILE A 178 1.37 2.61 1.92
C ILE A 178 1.30 3.38 3.22
N ILE A 179 1.99 2.88 4.24
CA ILE A 179 2.12 3.54 5.54
C ILE A 179 3.59 3.66 5.96
N ASN A 180 3.95 4.83 6.45
CA ASN A 180 5.18 5.04 7.19
C ASN A 180 4.91 4.93 8.68
N TYR A 181 5.77 4.24 9.36
CA TYR A 181 5.83 4.25 10.81
C TYR A 181 7.23 4.59 11.29
N ASN A 182 7.31 5.11 12.50
CA ASN A 182 8.55 5.50 13.13
C ASN A 182 8.68 4.80 14.47
N ASP A 183 9.66 3.93 14.57
CA ASP A 183 10.14 3.42 15.83
C ASP A 183 11.24 4.36 16.35
N GLU A 184 11.53 4.35 17.65
CA GLU A 184 12.51 5.26 18.26
C GLU A 184 13.86 5.27 17.55
N ASP A 185 14.27 4.12 17.02
CA ASP A 185 15.58 3.93 16.40
C ASP A 185 15.58 3.99 14.87
N TYR A 186 14.43 3.81 14.19
CA TYR A 186 14.35 3.82 12.73
C TYR A 186 12.93 4.11 12.22
N TRP A 187 12.86 4.59 10.99
CA TRP A 187 11.61 4.69 10.25
C TRP A 187 11.51 3.56 9.22
N HIS A 188 10.28 3.08 9.00
CA HIS A 188 10.04 2.00 8.07
C HIS A 188 8.76 2.24 7.27
N ILE A 189 8.67 1.65 6.09
CA ILE A 189 7.51 1.78 5.21
C ILE A 189 7.09 0.41 4.74
N ILE A 190 5.81 0.14 4.89
CA ILE A 190 5.18 -1.12 4.53
C ILE A 190 3.91 -0.89 3.73
N LEU A 191 3.36 -1.98 3.20
CA LEU A 191 2.14 -1.98 2.42
C LEU A 191 1.03 -2.73 3.16
N ILE A 192 -0.06 -2.02 3.51
CA ILE A 192 -1.26 -2.64 4.08
C ILE A 192 -2.16 -3.07 2.92
N ILE A 193 -2.60 -4.33 2.93
CA ILE A 193 -3.31 -4.99 1.83
C ILE A 193 -4.64 -5.62 2.25
N GLY A 194 -5.00 -5.51 3.51
CA GLY A 194 -6.26 -6.02 4.04
C GLY A 194 -6.38 -5.82 5.53
N TYR A 195 -7.50 -6.24 6.09
CA TYR A 195 -7.76 -6.21 7.53
C TYR A 195 -8.77 -7.30 7.93
N ASP A 196 -8.74 -7.68 9.21
CA ASP A 196 -9.76 -8.50 9.85
C ASP A 196 -9.93 -8.08 11.32
N ASP A 197 -11.12 -7.64 11.68
CA ASP A 197 -11.45 -7.16 13.02
C ASP A 197 -11.59 -8.29 14.05
N ASN A 198 -11.52 -9.58 13.63
CA ASN A 198 -11.76 -10.73 14.47
C ASN A 198 -10.51 -11.56 14.78
N ILE A 199 -9.39 -11.29 14.16
CA ILE A 199 -8.16 -12.05 14.36
C ILE A 199 -7.12 -11.22 15.12
N PRO A 200 -6.40 -11.84 16.07
CA PRO A 200 -5.26 -11.20 16.71
C PRO A 200 -4.11 -11.08 15.70
N GLY A 201 -3.38 -9.98 15.75
CA GLY A 201 -2.13 -9.81 15.03
C GLY A 201 -0.94 -10.35 15.81
N GLU A 202 0.19 -10.46 15.11
CA GLU A 202 1.45 -10.61 15.80
C GLU A 202 1.84 -9.28 16.42
N CYS A 203 2.07 -9.32 17.71
CA CYS A 203 2.60 -8.20 18.44
C CYS A 203 4.10 -8.14 18.29
N TYR A 204 4.57 -7.04 17.77
CA TYR A 204 6.01 -6.81 17.56
C TYR A 204 6.71 -6.19 18.76
N ASP A 205 5.98 -5.95 19.85
CA ASP A 205 6.60 -5.33 21.02
C ASP A 205 7.39 -6.36 21.83
N THR A 206 8.52 -5.92 22.37
CA THR A 206 9.40 -6.74 23.21
C THR A 206 8.75 -7.14 24.54
N ASP A 207 7.62 -6.51 24.91
CA ASP A 207 6.79 -6.94 26.04
C ASP A 207 5.46 -7.55 25.55
N PRO A 208 5.33 -8.89 25.57
CA PRO A 208 4.10 -9.60 25.20
C PRO A 208 2.86 -9.15 26.00
N LYS A 209 3.04 -8.46 27.14
CA LYS A 209 1.92 -7.99 27.96
C LYS A 209 1.22 -6.76 27.39
N GLU A 210 1.89 -5.98 26.56
CA GLU A 210 1.29 -4.80 25.92
C GLU A 210 0.31 -5.19 24.79
N CYS A 211 0.35 -6.46 24.35
CA CYS A 211 -0.51 -6.99 23.29
C CYS A 211 -1.58 -7.97 23.79
N GLU A 212 -1.63 -8.23 25.09
CA GLU A 212 -2.68 -9.09 25.66
C GLU A 212 -4.07 -8.44 25.47
N GLY A 213 -4.86 -9.00 24.56
CA GLY A 213 -6.25 -8.62 24.32
C GLY A 213 -6.53 -7.74 23.12
N SER A 214 -5.52 -7.37 22.34
CA SER A 214 -5.75 -6.71 21.07
C SER A 214 -6.42 -7.68 20.09
N ILE A 215 -7.60 -7.30 19.61
CA ILE A 215 -8.33 -8.04 18.59
C ILE A 215 -8.44 -7.13 17.36
N GLY A 216 -8.10 -7.71 16.20
CA GLY A 216 -8.14 -7.01 14.93
C GLY A 216 -6.75 -6.71 14.39
N SER A 217 -6.55 -7.00 13.12
CA SER A 217 -5.24 -6.93 12.49
C SER A 217 -5.30 -6.45 11.06
N PHE A 218 -4.21 -5.83 10.63
CA PHE A 218 -3.92 -5.60 9.22
C PHE A 218 -3.11 -6.75 8.64
N TYR A 219 -3.43 -7.10 7.40
CA TYR A 219 -2.54 -7.88 6.54
C TYR A 219 -1.55 -6.94 5.90
N VAL A 220 -0.27 -7.18 6.11
CA VAL A 220 0.81 -6.33 5.60
C VAL A 220 1.77 -7.11 4.71
N ARG A 221 2.31 -6.44 3.69
CA ARG A 221 3.47 -6.89 2.92
C ARG A 221 4.66 -6.04 3.35
N ASP A 222 5.56 -6.67 4.03
CA ASP A 222 6.82 -6.05 4.47
C ASP A 222 7.96 -6.35 3.49
N SER A 223 9.15 -5.85 3.75
CA SER A 223 10.34 -5.96 2.91
C SER A 223 11.37 -6.97 3.42
N PHE A 224 10.92 -8.01 4.13
CA PHE A 224 11.77 -9.04 4.74
C PHE A 224 11.59 -10.44 4.13
N GLY A 225 11.28 -10.54 2.85
CA GLY A 225 11.20 -11.84 2.16
C GLY A 225 9.94 -12.63 2.47
N VAL A 226 8.88 -12.00 2.96
CA VAL A 226 7.60 -12.65 3.26
C VAL A 226 6.49 -12.11 2.36
N LYS A 227 5.49 -12.97 2.11
CA LYS A 227 4.37 -12.57 1.28
C LYS A 227 3.38 -11.69 2.05
N VAL A 228 2.99 -12.11 3.24
CA VAL A 228 2.00 -11.45 4.09
C VAL A 228 2.28 -11.76 5.55
N GLU A 229 2.20 -10.75 6.38
CA GLU A 229 2.23 -10.83 7.84
C GLU A 229 0.94 -10.25 8.43
N LEU A 230 0.65 -10.59 9.67
CA LEU A 230 -0.44 -10.00 10.45
C LEU A 230 0.14 -9.07 11.50
N ARG A 231 -0.33 -7.82 11.55
CA ARG A 231 0.04 -6.87 12.59
C ARG A 231 -1.21 -6.28 13.21
N ASP A 232 -1.25 -6.23 14.53
CA ASP A 232 -2.41 -5.72 15.24
C ASP A 232 -2.60 -4.21 15.01
N TYR A 233 -3.81 -3.70 15.30
CA TYR A 233 -4.11 -2.28 15.10
C TYR A 233 -3.40 -1.39 16.12
N ASP A 234 -3.17 -1.87 17.32
CA ASP A 234 -2.57 -1.07 18.39
C ASP A 234 -1.11 -0.76 18.07
N TRP A 235 -0.41 -1.70 17.43
CA TRP A 235 0.93 -1.46 16.92
C TRP A 235 0.97 -0.24 15.97
N PHE A 236 0.01 -0.12 15.05
CA PHE A 236 -0.05 1.04 14.13
C PHE A 236 -0.43 2.34 14.83
N LYS A 237 -1.25 2.29 15.89
CA LYS A 237 -1.60 3.49 16.65
C LYS A 237 -0.36 4.11 17.29
N VAL A 238 0.56 3.29 17.79
CA VAL A 238 1.78 3.79 18.44
C VAL A 238 2.83 4.26 17.44
N LYS A 239 2.95 3.61 16.31
CA LYS A 239 4.09 3.74 15.38
C LYS A 239 3.78 4.50 14.08
N GLY A 240 2.55 4.47 13.59
CA GLY A 240 2.19 5.05 12.28
C GLY A 240 2.18 6.59 12.27
N ASN A 241 2.59 7.21 11.16
CA ASN A 241 2.58 8.67 11.06
C ASN A 241 2.11 9.23 9.71
N THR A 242 2.19 8.48 8.63
CA THR A 242 1.77 8.95 7.31
C THR A 242 1.24 7.79 6.49
N ALA A 243 0.06 7.94 5.91
CA ALA A 243 -0.54 6.92 5.06
C ALA A 243 -1.16 7.49 3.79
N ALA A 244 -1.07 6.73 2.69
CA ALA A 244 -1.70 7.04 1.43
C ALA A 244 -2.19 5.77 0.72
N VAL A 245 -3.37 5.85 0.11
CA VAL A 245 -3.87 4.83 -0.83
C VAL A 245 -3.11 4.94 -2.14
N VAL A 246 -2.78 3.80 -2.73
CA VAL A 246 -2.29 3.71 -4.11
C VAL A 246 -3.33 2.98 -4.93
N LYS A 247 -3.86 3.60 -5.97
CA LYS A 247 -4.88 2.97 -6.82
C LYS A 247 -4.66 3.25 -8.30
N ALA A 248 -5.20 2.38 -9.16
CA ALA A 248 -5.28 2.67 -10.57
C ALA A 248 -6.11 3.94 -10.79
N LYS A 249 -5.65 4.82 -11.68
CA LYS A 249 -6.52 5.88 -12.20
C LYS A 249 -7.64 5.20 -12.95
N ASN A 250 -8.86 5.46 -12.52
CA ASN A 250 -10.02 5.04 -13.27
C ASN A 250 -9.96 5.71 -14.65
N ASN A 251 -9.46 5.01 -15.63
CA ASN A 251 -9.88 5.31 -17.00
C ASN A 251 -11.37 5.06 -16.97
N SER A 252 -12.12 6.16 -16.86
CA SER A 252 -13.56 6.16 -16.92
C SER A 252 -14.01 5.19 -17.99
N LEU A 253 -14.74 4.14 -17.54
CA LEU A 253 -15.76 3.47 -18.32
C LEU A 253 -15.27 2.80 -19.63
N LYS A 254 -14.85 1.55 -19.50
CA LYS A 254 -15.38 0.59 -20.49
C LYS A 254 -16.80 0.24 -20.00
N GLU A 255 -17.76 1.10 -20.38
CA GLU A 255 -19.16 0.72 -20.48
C GLU A 255 -19.34 -0.37 -21.51
#